data_94d73f811600a050db7f6b388555ec4e
#
_entry.id   94d73f811600a050db7f6b388555ec4e
#
_cell.length_a   1.000
_cell.length_b   1.000
_cell.length_c   1.000
_cell.angle_alpha   90.00
_cell.angle_beta   90.00
_cell.angle_gamma   90.00
#
_symmetry.space_group_name_H-M   'P 1'
#
loop_
_entity.id
_entity.type
_entity.pdbx_description
1 polymer ?
#
loop_
_entity_poly.entity_id
_entity_poly.type
_entity_poly.pdbx_seq_one_letter_code
_entity_poly.pdbx_strand_id
1 'polypeptide(L)'
;MQKSPEPVLLFIDEAHTIIGAGNQAGGADAANLLKPALARGELRTIAATTWSEYKQYFERDAALERRFQMVKVDEPDDDTACLMLRGLKARYAQHHGVHMLDSAIQTAVRLSRRYLTGRQLPDKAVDLLDTAGARVRMSLDTLPEPLTQLHVRLAALDIEREAIEQDSVFYPEASPERLAELTDLRDELQAEAGHLEAQYQQEKALAQQIMTLRQEGTDSTELQQQLRTHQGFAPLLALDAVSYTHLTLPTTERV
;
A
#
# COMPACT_ATOMS: atom_id res chain seq x y z
N MET A 1 22.03 6.50 -32.89
CA MET A 1 22.81 7.15 -31.82
C MET A 1 24.07 7.84 -32.36
N GLN A 2 24.92 7.22 -33.16
CA GLN A 2 26.15 7.84 -33.70
C GLN A 2 25.92 9.05 -34.64
N LYS A 3 24.74 9.22 -35.19
CA LYS A 3 24.37 10.30 -36.14
C LYS A 3 23.39 11.33 -35.55
N SER A 4 23.10 11.26 -34.25
CA SER A 4 22.25 12.27 -33.62
C SER A 4 23.05 13.55 -33.40
N PRO A 5 22.52 14.73 -33.79
CA PRO A 5 23.15 16.00 -33.50
C PRO A 5 23.20 16.32 -31.99
N GLU A 6 22.38 15.68 -31.20
CA GLU A 6 22.36 15.81 -29.73
C GLU A 6 23.03 14.61 -29.06
N PRO A 7 23.76 14.83 -27.94
CA PRO A 7 24.38 13.75 -27.18
C PRO A 7 23.31 12.86 -26.53
N VAL A 8 23.29 11.58 -26.92
CA VAL A 8 22.37 10.58 -26.35
C VAL A 8 23.10 9.85 -25.23
N LEU A 9 22.48 9.83 -24.05
CA LEU A 9 22.89 9.02 -22.91
C LEU A 9 22.03 7.77 -22.85
N LEU A 10 22.66 6.60 -22.89
CA LEU A 10 21.99 5.31 -22.77
C LEU A 10 21.97 4.88 -21.31
N PHE A 11 20.77 4.65 -20.76
CA PHE A 11 20.62 4.02 -19.45
C PHE A 11 20.28 2.53 -19.63
N ILE A 12 21.04 1.67 -18.98
CA ILE A 12 20.86 0.23 -18.99
C ILE A 12 20.60 -0.23 -17.56
N ASP A 13 19.35 -0.58 -17.28
CA ASP A 13 18.98 -1.21 -16.01
C ASP A 13 19.29 -2.70 -16.05
N GLU A 14 19.57 -3.29 -14.89
CA GLU A 14 19.98 -4.70 -14.75
C GLU A 14 21.05 -5.11 -15.78
N ALA A 15 22.07 -4.29 -15.92
CA ALA A 15 23.08 -4.42 -16.97
C ALA A 15 23.80 -5.78 -16.97
N HIS A 16 23.78 -6.50 -15.85
CA HIS A 16 24.28 -7.87 -15.74
C HIS A 16 23.55 -8.85 -16.67
N THR A 17 22.26 -8.61 -16.98
CA THR A 17 21.48 -9.47 -17.89
C THR A 17 22.00 -9.41 -19.31
N ILE A 18 22.49 -8.24 -19.75
CA ILE A 18 23.05 -8.05 -21.08
C ILE A 18 24.50 -8.57 -21.15
N ILE A 19 25.25 -8.41 -20.05
CA ILE A 19 26.69 -8.70 -20.00
C ILE A 19 26.94 -10.14 -19.59
N GLY A 20 26.14 -10.68 -18.66
CA GLY A 20 26.28 -12.05 -18.12
C GLY A 20 25.65 -13.15 -18.98
N ALA A 21 24.86 -12.81 -19.98
CA ALA A 21 24.14 -13.75 -20.84
C ALA A 21 25.04 -14.53 -21.83
N GLY A 22 26.36 -14.37 -21.76
CA GLY A 22 27.31 -15.05 -22.64
C GLY A 22 27.27 -16.59 -22.65
N ASN A 23 26.47 -17.20 -21.75
CA ASN A 23 26.28 -18.66 -21.68
C ASN A 23 24.88 -19.14 -22.13
N GLN A 24 23.98 -18.23 -22.54
CA GLN A 24 22.69 -18.59 -23.10
C GLN A 24 22.56 -18.13 -24.55
N ALA A 25 22.02 -18.96 -25.42
CA ALA A 25 21.82 -18.66 -26.84
C ALA A 25 20.98 -17.38 -27.00
N GLY A 26 21.56 -16.33 -27.53
CA GLY A 26 20.97 -15.00 -27.77
C GLY A 26 21.52 -13.85 -26.92
N GLY A 27 22.07 -14.09 -25.74
CA GLY A 27 22.64 -13.03 -24.89
C GLY A 27 24.08 -12.63 -25.25
N ALA A 28 24.86 -13.54 -25.82
CA ALA A 28 26.23 -13.29 -26.27
C ALA A 28 26.29 -12.18 -27.36
N ASP A 29 25.25 -12.04 -28.17
CA ASP A 29 25.23 -11.09 -29.28
C ASP A 29 25.12 -9.63 -28.80
N ALA A 30 24.30 -9.34 -27.78
CA ALA A 30 24.12 -7.97 -27.29
C ALA A 30 25.40 -7.41 -26.60
N ALA A 31 26.04 -8.24 -25.76
CA ALA A 31 27.28 -7.86 -25.09
C ALA A 31 28.41 -7.63 -26.11
N ASN A 32 28.54 -8.50 -27.11
CA ASN A 32 29.55 -8.40 -28.14
C ASN A 32 29.34 -7.19 -29.06
N LEU A 33 28.10 -6.75 -29.28
CA LEU A 33 27.78 -5.53 -30.04
C LEU A 33 28.08 -4.26 -29.23
N LEU A 34 27.84 -4.25 -27.91
CA LEU A 34 28.06 -3.09 -27.06
C LEU A 34 29.53 -2.86 -26.72
N LYS A 35 30.29 -3.93 -26.45
CA LYS A 35 31.73 -3.84 -26.09
C LYS A 35 32.58 -3.03 -27.07
N PRO A 36 32.51 -3.22 -28.40
CA PRO A 36 33.26 -2.41 -29.35
C PRO A 36 32.84 -0.95 -29.38
N ALA A 37 31.54 -0.66 -29.29
CA ALA A 37 31.02 0.71 -29.30
C ALA A 37 31.40 1.49 -28.02
N LEU A 38 31.35 0.81 -26.86
CA LEU A 38 31.86 1.32 -25.58
C LEU A 38 33.39 1.53 -25.64
N ALA A 39 34.10 0.65 -26.34
CA ALA A 39 35.55 0.73 -26.49
C ALA A 39 35.98 1.97 -27.26
N ARG A 40 35.22 2.37 -28.27
CA ARG A 40 35.49 3.53 -29.09
C ARG A 40 34.96 4.85 -28.53
N GLY A 41 34.28 4.80 -27.35
CA GLY A 41 33.66 5.98 -26.74
C GLY A 41 32.44 6.51 -27.52
N GLU A 42 31.88 5.67 -28.39
CA GLU A 42 30.73 6.02 -29.24
C GLU A 42 29.39 6.02 -28.46
N LEU A 43 29.37 5.33 -27.33
CA LEU A 43 28.21 5.23 -26.46
C LEU A 43 28.53 5.81 -25.07
N ARG A 44 27.75 6.82 -24.68
CA ARG A 44 27.74 7.30 -23.30
C ARG A 44 26.68 6.49 -22.56
N THR A 45 27.11 5.68 -21.58
CA THR A 45 26.24 4.70 -20.93
C THR A 45 26.30 4.84 -19.43
N ILE A 46 25.13 4.83 -18.78
CA ILE A 46 24.97 4.59 -17.35
C ILE A 46 24.39 3.18 -17.21
N ALA A 47 25.08 2.32 -16.48
CA ALA A 47 24.65 0.94 -16.23
C ALA A 47 24.31 0.79 -14.75
N ALA A 48 23.12 0.25 -14.44
CA ALA A 48 22.71 -0.07 -13.07
C ALA A 48 22.75 -1.59 -12.86
N THR A 49 23.24 -2.03 -11.70
CA THR A 49 23.29 -3.43 -11.29
C THR A 49 23.45 -3.51 -9.77
N THR A 50 23.22 -4.68 -9.19
CA THR A 50 23.46 -4.91 -7.77
C THR A 50 24.96 -5.13 -7.50
N TRP A 51 25.37 -4.94 -6.25
CA TRP A 51 26.77 -5.14 -5.85
C TRP A 51 27.29 -6.57 -6.09
N SER A 52 26.45 -7.57 -5.84
CA SER A 52 26.78 -8.97 -6.06
C SER A 52 26.99 -9.28 -7.55
N GLU A 53 26.11 -8.76 -8.40
CA GLU A 53 26.16 -8.93 -9.84
C GLU A 53 27.33 -8.15 -10.48
N TYR A 54 27.62 -6.94 -9.97
CA TYR A 54 28.82 -6.21 -10.37
C TYR A 54 30.08 -7.05 -10.17
N LYS A 55 30.25 -7.63 -8.97
CA LYS A 55 31.40 -8.51 -8.69
C LYS A 55 31.45 -9.76 -9.56
N GLN A 56 30.31 -10.31 -9.86
CA GLN A 56 30.20 -11.56 -10.61
C GLN A 56 30.45 -11.37 -12.11
N TYR A 57 29.95 -10.27 -12.70
CA TYR A 57 29.91 -10.09 -14.15
C TYR A 57 30.81 -8.94 -14.66
N PHE A 58 30.92 -7.83 -13.94
CA PHE A 58 31.69 -6.66 -14.39
C PHE A 58 33.15 -6.71 -13.95
N GLU A 59 33.40 -6.98 -12.67
CA GLU A 59 34.75 -7.01 -12.09
C GLU A 59 35.62 -8.10 -12.72
N ARG A 60 35.01 -9.17 -13.19
CA ARG A 60 35.71 -10.28 -13.87
C ARG A 60 36.03 -10.04 -15.34
N ASP A 61 35.40 -9.05 -15.96
CA ASP A 61 35.64 -8.70 -17.36
C ASP A 61 36.51 -7.44 -17.45
N ALA A 62 37.84 -7.64 -17.57
CA ALA A 62 38.82 -6.57 -17.65
C ALA A 62 38.55 -5.56 -18.79
N ALA A 63 37.77 -5.94 -19.80
CA ALA A 63 37.38 -5.04 -20.88
C ALA A 63 36.27 -4.08 -20.48
N LEU A 64 35.37 -4.49 -19.57
CA LEU A 64 34.30 -3.66 -19.04
C LEU A 64 34.76 -2.84 -17.84
N GLU A 65 35.55 -3.42 -16.94
CA GLU A 65 36.09 -2.75 -15.77
C GLU A 65 36.82 -1.45 -16.12
N ARG A 66 37.61 -1.48 -17.20
CA ARG A 66 38.37 -0.29 -17.67
C ARG A 66 37.50 0.78 -18.31
N ARG A 67 36.23 0.52 -18.58
CA ARG A 67 35.32 1.43 -19.32
C ARG A 67 34.18 1.97 -18.50
N PHE A 68 33.91 1.36 -17.37
CA PHE A 68 32.91 1.82 -16.43
C PHE A 68 33.57 2.26 -15.13
N GLN A 69 33.29 3.49 -14.74
CA GLN A 69 33.63 3.96 -13.42
C GLN A 69 32.48 3.58 -12.47
N MET A 70 32.80 2.81 -11.43
CA MET A 70 31.84 2.43 -10.43
C MET A 70 31.44 3.63 -9.57
N VAL A 71 30.12 3.81 -9.42
CA VAL A 71 29.51 4.74 -8.47
C VAL A 71 28.67 3.90 -7.51
N LYS A 72 29.13 3.74 -6.28
CA LYS A 72 28.41 3.01 -5.26
C LYS A 72 27.29 3.88 -4.69
N VAL A 73 26.06 3.37 -4.70
CA VAL A 73 24.89 4.00 -4.08
C VAL A 73 24.57 3.23 -2.82
N ASP A 74 24.86 3.84 -1.67
CA ASP A 74 24.56 3.24 -0.37
C ASP A 74 23.13 3.53 0.08
N GLU A 75 22.60 2.71 1.00
CA GLU A 75 21.30 2.95 1.63
C GLU A 75 21.33 4.29 2.38
N PRO A 76 20.35 5.19 2.14
CA PRO A 76 20.32 6.48 2.82
C PRO A 76 20.03 6.32 4.32
N ASP A 77 20.45 7.31 5.11
CA ASP A 77 20.03 7.45 6.49
C ASP A 77 18.52 7.80 6.60
N ASP A 78 17.99 7.81 7.82
CA ASP A 78 16.58 8.03 8.07
C ASP A 78 16.13 9.43 7.64
N ASP A 79 16.95 10.45 7.87
CA ASP A 79 16.63 11.83 7.54
C ASP A 79 16.59 12.04 6.02
N THR A 80 17.58 11.51 5.32
CA THR A 80 17.64 11.54 3.85
C THR A 80 16.48 10.74 3.24
N ALA A 81 16.16 9.56 3.79
CA ALA A 81 15.02 8.77 3.34
C ALA A 81 13.69 9.52 3.55
N CYS A 82 13.49 10.16 4.71
CA CYS A 82 12.32 11.01 4.96
C CYS A 82 12.24 12.17 3.94
N LEU A 83 13.36 12.81 3.61
CA LEU A 83 13.38 13.88 2.60
C LEU A 83 12.96 13.36 1.22
N MET A 84 13.47 12.19 0.80
CA MET A 84 13.08 11.55 -0.46
C MET A 84 11.58 11.23 -0.49
N LEU A 85 11.03 10.67 0.58
CA LEU A 85 9.61 10.33 0.67
C LEU A 85 8.71 11.57 0.69
N ARG A 86 9.15 12.68 1.32
CA ARG A 86 8.44 13.96 1.25
C ARG A 86 8.30 14.46 -0.19
N GLY A 87 9.33 14.25 -1.01
CA GLY A 87 9.27 14.57 -2.44
C GLY A 87 8.24 13.73 -3.23
N LEU A 88 7.95 12.52 -2.77
CA LEU A 88 6.96 11.62 -3.39
C LEU A 88 5.55 11.77 -2.80
N LYS A 89 5.42 12.37 -1.62
CA LYS A 89 4.18 12.47 -0.84
C LYS A 89 2.98 12.92 -1.67
N ALA A 90 3.13 14.00 -2.44
CA ALA A 90 2.02 14.56 -3.22
C ALA A 90 1.50 13.58 -4.28
N ARG A 91 2.39 12.83 -4.95
CA ARG A 91 2.01 11.84 -5.97
C ARG A 91 1.24 10.67 -5.36
N TYR A 92 1.71 10.13 -4.23
CA TYR A 92 1.02 9.03 -3.54
C TYR A 92 -0.31 9.47 -2.95
N ALA A 93 -0.37 10.67 -2.35
CA ALA A 93 -1.60 11.26 -1.85
C ALA A 93 -2.64 11.42 -2.97
N GLN A 94 -2.23 11.88 -4.14
CA GLN A 94 -3.10 12.00 -5.31
C GLN A 94 -3.53 10.63 -5.86
N HIS A 95 -2.60 9.66 -5.95
CA HIS A 95 -2.88 8.32 -6.47
C HIS A 95 -3.93 7.58 -5.64
N HIS A 96 -3.75 7.57 -4.33
CA HIS A 96 -4.69 6.90 -3.41
C HIS A 96 -5.91 7.75 -3.05
N GLY A 97 -5.91 9.05 -3.35
CA GLY A 97 -6.96 9.99 -2.94
C GLY A 97 -7.05 10.18 -1.43
N VAL A 98 -5.94 9.97 -0.71
CA VAL A 98 -5.86 10.09 0.75
C VAL A 98 -4.77 11.08 1.17
N HIS A 99 -4.96 11.73 2.32
CA HIS A 99 -3.93 12.61 2.83
C HIS A 99 -2.86 11.83 3.59
N MET A 100 -1.60 12.12 3.29
CA MET A 100 -0.45 11.52 3.99
C MET A 100 0.16 12.54 4.93
N LEU A 101 0.22 12.24 6.22
CA LEU A 101 0.86 13.10 7.20
C LEU A 101 2.39 12.92 7.19
N ASP A 102 3.12 13.95 7.63
CA ASP A 102 4.58 13.86 7.76
C ASP A 102 5.00 12.81 8.80
N SER A 103 4.21 12.70 9.88
CA SER A 103 4.40 11.66 10.91
C SER A 103 4.28 10.23 10.35
N ALA A 104 3.43 10.02 9.33
CA ALA A 104 3.32 8.73 8.65
C ALA A 104 4.61 8.40 7.87
N ILE A 105 5.21 9.39 7.20
CA ILE A 105 6.50 9.23 6.51
C ILE A 105 7.60 8.82 7.48
N GLN A 106 7.76 9.57 8.59
CA GLN A 106 8.76 9.26 9.61
C GLN A 106 8.55 7.86 10.22
N THR A 107 7.29 7.50 10.47
CA THR A 107 6.92 6.20 11.01
C THR A 107 7.21 5.08 10.00
N ALA A 108 6.91 5.29 8.71
CA ALA A 108 7.20 4.32 7.66
C ALA A 108 8.70 4.05 7.52
N VAL A 109 9.53 5.08 7.53
CA VAL A 109 10.99 4.93 7.51
C VAL A 109 11.48 4.15 8.72
N ARG A 110 11.05 4.53 9.93
CA ARG A 110 11.47 3.86 11.17
C ARG A 110 11.01 2.40 11.24
N LEU A 111 9.75 2.11 10.90
CA LEU A 111 9.21 0.74 10.96
C LEU A 111 9.83 -0.14 9.86
N SER A 112 9.96 0.38 8.64
CA SER A 112 10.57 -0.38 7.55
C SER A 112 12.04 -0.71 7.85
N ARG A 113 12.82 0.22 8.42
CA ARG A 113 14.20 -0.05 8.83
C ARG A 113 14.28 -1.12 9.91
N ARG A 114 13.35 -1.10 10.87
CA ARG A 114 13.36 -2.03 12.01
C ARG A 114 12.90 -3.44 11.64
N TYR A 115 11.90 -3.56 10.77
CA TYR A 115 11.19 -4.82 10.55
C TYR A 115 11.37 -5.40 9.15
N LEU A 116 11.70 -4.60 8.13
CA LEU A 116 11.91 -5.07 6.76
C LEU A 116 13.41 -5.21 6.48
N THR A 117 13.94 -6.41 6.66
CA THR A 117 15.39 -6.68 6.55
C THR A 117 15.85 -7.03 5.14
N GLY A 118 14.95 -7.44 4.25
CA GLY A 118 15.31 -7.92 2.90
C GLY A 118 15.39 -6.84 1.83
N ARG A 119 15.09 -5.58 2.15
CA ARG A 119 15.07 -4.44 1.22
C ARG A 119 15.80 -3.23 1.79
N GLN A 120 16.15 -2.29 0.92
CA GLN A 120 16.85 -1.07 1.28
C GLN A 120 15.91 0.14 1.32
N LEU A 121 16.25 1.19 2.07
CA LEU A 121 15.61 2.49 1.97
C LEU A 121 16.05 3.18 0.66
N PRO A 122 15.18 4.00 0.05
CA PRO A 122 13.84 4.39 0.48
C PRO A 122 12.73 3.38 0.10
N ASP A 123 13.02 2.39 -0.75
CA ASP A 123 12.06 1.49 -1.39
C ASP A 123 11.13 0.79 -0.38
N LYS A 124 11.69 0.16 0.66
CA LYS A 124 10.89 -0.51 1.70
C LYS A 124 9.93 0.41 2.46
N ALA A 125 10.26 1.69 2.59
CA ALA A 125 9.40 2.66 3.23
C ALA A 125 8.32 3.20 2.27
N VAL A 126 8.64 3.30 0.98
CA VAL A 126 7.68 3.60 -0.09
C VAL A 126 6.60 2.52 -0.15
N ASP A 127 6.98 1.24 -0.20
CA ASP A 127 6.03 0.11 -0.19
C ASP A 127 5.08 0.15 1.02
N LEU A 128 5.64 0.50 2.19
CA LEU A 128 4.83 0.58 3.40
C LEU A 128 3.82 1.73 3.34
N LEU A 129 4.22 2.89 2.81
CA LEU A 129 3.33 4.02 2.60
C LEU A 129 2.27 3.75 1.54
N ASP A 130 2.63 3.10 0.45
CA ASP A 130 1.72 2.69 -0.62
C ASP A 130 0.64 1.74 -0.09
N THR A 131 1.07 0.69 0.62
CA THR A 131 0.15 -0.26 1.26
C THR A 131 -0.77 0.41 2.27
N ALA A 132 -0.23 1.33 3.09
CA ALA A 132 -1.03 2.05 4.07
C ALA A 132 -2.05 2.98 3.39
N GLY A 133 -1.64 3.68 2.32
CA GLY A 133 -2.54 4.52 1.52
C GLY A 133 -3.68 3.72 0.90
N ALA A 134 -3.36 2.56 0.31
CA ALA A 134 -4.36 1.65 -0.26
C ALA A 134 -5.35 1.15 0.81
N ARG A 135 -4.89 0.77 2.01
CA ARG A 135 -5.75 0.34 3.11
C ARG A 135 -6.70 1.44 3.59
N VAL A 136 -6.18 2.68 3.75
CA VAL A 136 -7.02 3.82 4.12
C VAL A 136 -8.08 4.05 3.04
N ARG A 137 -7.71 4.01 1.77
CA ARG A 137 -8.67 4.15 0.67
C ARG A 137 -9.74 3.07 0.72
N MET A 138 -9.36 1.81 0.89
CA MET A 138 -10.31 0.71 1.02
C MET A 138 -11.26 0.91 2.21
N SER A 139 -10.75 1.37 3.36
CA SER A 139 -11.60 1.61 4.54
C SER A 139 -12.64 2.71 4.33
N LEU A 140 -12.39 3.67 3.43
CA LEU A 140 -13.36 4.71 3.07
C LEU A 140 -14.46 4.19 2.13
N ASP A 141 -14.16 3.16 1.35
CA ASP A 141 -15.07 2.61 0.34
C ASP A 141 -15.83 1.36 0.83
N THR A 142 -15.37 0.72 1.93
CA THR A 142 -15.98 -0.49 2.49
C THR A 142 -16.76 -0.20 3.78
N LEU A 143 -17.73 -1.05 4.08
CA LEU A 143 -18.42 -1.01 5.35
C LEU A 143 -17.46 -1.32 6.51
N PRO A 144 -17.57 -0.63 7.66
CA PRO A 144 -16.80 -0.95 8.85
C PRO A 144 -17.01 -2.40 9.30
N GLU A 145 -15.95 -3.02 9.81
CA GLU A 145 -16.01 -4.41 10.26
C GLU A 145 -17.10 -4.68 11.30
N PRO A 146 -17.31 -3.84 12.34
CA PRO A 146 -18.39 -4.05 13.30
C PRO A 146 -19.78 -4.10 12.64
N LEU A 147 -20.04 -3.24 11.67
CA LEU A 147 -21.30 -3.21 10.94
C LEU A 147 -21.48 -4.45 10.05
N THR A 148 -20.39 -4.88 9.41
CA THR A 148 -20.38 -6.10 8.59
C THR A 148 -20.66 -7.34 9.46
N GLN A 149 -20.08 -7.43 10.66
CA GLN A 149 -20.34 -8.53 11.60
C GLN A 149 -21.79 -8.57 12.07
N LEU A 150 -22.39 -7.40 12.35
CA LEU A 150 -23.80 -7.31 12.72
C LEU A 150 -24.72 -7.77 11.57
N HIS A 151 -24.43 -7.35 10.34
CA HIS A 151 -25.21 -7.80 9.18
C HIS A 151 -25.11 -9.33 8.96
N VAL A 152 -23.93 -9.92 9.15
CA VAL A 152 -23.76 -11.39 9.06
C VAL A 152 -24.56 -12.11 10.16
N ARG A 153 -24.56 -11.58 11.39
CA ARG A 153 -25.35 -12.15 12.49
C ARG A 153 -26.85 -12.03 12.24
N LEU A 154 -27.33 -10.88 11.77
CA LEU A 154 -28.72 -10.68 11.39
C LEU A 154 -29.16 -11.66 10.29
N ALA A 155 -28.34 -11.82 9.24
CA ALA A 155 -28.63 -12.77 8.18
C ALA A 155 -28.69 -14.23 8.70
N ALA A 156 -27.83 -14.60 9.63
CA ALA A 156 -27.86 -15.93 10.24
C ALA A 156 -29.13 -16.17 11.07
N LEU A 157 -29.60 -15.16 11.83
CA LEU A 157 -30.84 -15.22 12.58
C LEU A 157 -32.07 -15.30 11.65
N ASP A 158 -32.06 -14.55 10.55
CA ASP A 158 -33.14 -14.61 9.55
C ASP A 158 -33.24 -16.00 8.91
N ILE A 159 -32.11 -16.65 8.59
CA ILE A 159 -32.07 -18.04 8.08
C ILE A 159 -32.61 -19.03 9.12
N GLU A 160 -32.18 -18.92 10.39
CA GLU A 160 -32.63 -19.80 11.48
C GLU A 160 -34.15 -19.63 11.69
N ARG A 161 -34.62 -18.40 11.71
CA ARG A 161 -36.05 -18.09 11.87
C ARG A 161 -36.88 -18.67 10.74
N GLU A 162 -36.44 -18.47 9.49
CA GLU A 162 -37.15 -19.00 8.30
C GLU A 162 -37.22 -20.53 8.32
N ALA A 163 -36.15 -21.21 8.72
CA ALA A 163 -36.14 -22.67 8.85
C ALA A 163 -37.17 -23.15 9.88
N ILE A 164 -37.24 -22.51 11.06
CA ILE A 164 -38.19 -22.87 12.10
C ILE A 164 -39.64 -22.55 11.69
N GLU A 165 -39.85 -21.41 10.98
CA GLU A 165 -41.15 -21.06 10.43
C GLU A 165 -41.65 -22.10 9.40
N GLN A 166 -40.76 -22.62 8.55
CA GLN A 166 -41.08 -23.67 7.59
C GLN A 166 -41.43 -24.99 8.29
N ASP A 167 -40.66 -25.36 9.32
CA ASP A 167 -40.94 -26.58 10.11
C ASP A 167 -42.25 -26.47 10.90
N SER A 168 -42.61 -25.29 11.37
CA SER A 168 -43.85 -25.03 12.11
C SER A 168 -45.11 -25.26 11.30
N VAL A 169 -45.06 -25.21 9.98
CA VAL A 169 -46.16 -25.54 9.07
C VAL A 169 -46.56 -27.02 9.21
N PHE A 170 -45.56 -27.90 9.47
CA PHE A 170 -45.79 -29.35 9.58
C PHE A 170 -45.92 -29.76 11.05
N TYR A 171 -45.31 -29.02 11.95
CA TYR A 171 -45.27 -29.31 13.41
C TYR A 171 -45.59 -28.03 14.20
N PRO A 172 -46.86 -27.67 14.37
CA PRO A 172 -47.29 -26.40 14.99
C PRO A 172 -46.82 -26.20 16.44
N GLU A 173 -46.49 -27.28 17.15
CA GLU A 173 -45.98 -27.24 18.53
C GLU A 173 -44.46 -27.06 18.62
N ALA A 174 -43.76 -27.00 17.45
CA ALA A 174 -42.32 -26.86 17.42
C ALA A 174 -41.91 -25.40 17.68
N SER A 175 -41.70 -25.08 18.94
CA SER A 175 -40.92 -23.95 19.45
C SER A 175 -41.42 -22.54 19.17
N PRO A 176 -42.67 -22.17 19.54
CA PRO A 176 -43.10 -20.77 19.51
C PRO A 176 -42.24 -19.88 20.41
N GLU A 177 -41.68 -20.43 21.51
CA GLU A 177 -40.77 -19.73 22.41
C GLU A 177 -39.45 -19.35 21.69
N ARG A 178 -38.89 -20.27 20.89
CA ARG A 178 -37.66 -20.02 20.15
C ARG A 178 -37.84 -18.95 19.06
N LEU A 179 -38.96 -18.94 18.38
CA LEU A 179 -39.28 -17.88 17.40
C LEU A 179 -39.40 -16.50 18.04
N ALA A 180 -39.98 -16.43 19.22
CA ALA A 180 -40.07 -15.19 20.00
C ALA A 180 -38.66 -14.70 20.41
N GLU A 181 -37.83 -15.60 20.97
CA GLU A 181 -36.43 -15.27 21.32
C GLU A 181 -35.62 -14.77 20.14
N LEU A 182 -35.72 -15.43 18.96
CA LEU A 182 -35.01 -15.03 17.77
C LEU A 182 -35.50 -13.66 17.26
N THR A 183 -36.81 -13.38 17.38
CA THR A 183 -37.37 -12.10 16.98
C THR A 183 -36.87 -10.97 17.88
N ASP A 184 -36.90 -11.19 19.20
CA ASP A 184 -36.41 -10.19 20.17
C ASP A 184 -34.89 -9.91 19.96
N LEU A 185 -34.10 -10.97 19.81
CA LEU A 185 -32.65 -10.82 19.54
C LEU A 185 -32.37 -10.11 18.20
N ARG A 186 -33.14 -10.44 17.18
CA ARG A 186 -33.04 -9.79 15.87
C ARG A 186 -33.37 -8.30 15.96
N ASP A 187 -34.42 -7.94 16.67
CA ASP A 187 -34.85 -6.54 16.82
C ASP A 187 -33.79 -5.73 17.61
N GLU A 188 -33.19 -6.33 18.63
CA GLU A 188 -32.06 -5.74 19.38
C GLU A 188 -30.86 -5.48 18.46
N LEU A 189 -30.41 -6.50 17.73
CA LEU A 189 -29.28 -6.36 16.80
C LEU A 189 -29.58 -5.43 15.63
N GLN A 190 -30.83 -5.37 15.17
CA GLN A 190 -31.26 -4.45 14.12
C GLN A 190 -31.22 -3.00 14.62
N ALA A 191 -31.61 -2.73 15.85
CA ALA A 191 -31.50 -1.41 16.47
C ALA A 191 -30.03 -0.98 16.62
N GLU A 192 -29.16 -1.90 17.07
CA GLU A 192 -27.71 -1.67 17.18
C GLU A 192 -27.10 -1.36 15.79
N ALA A 193 -27.43 -2.16 14.78
CA ALA A 193 -26.95 -1.95 13.41
C ALA A 193 -27.42 -0.60 12.85
N GLY A 194 -28.68 -0.21 13.09
CA GLY A 194 -29.22 1.08 12.68
C GLY A 194 -28.50 2.27 13.33
N HIS A 195 -28.16 2.16 14.59
CA HIS A 195 -27.38 3.19 15.29
C HIS A 195 -25.96 3.31 14.71
N LEU A 196 -25.29 2.17 14.52
CA LEU A 196 -23.94 2.13 13.98
C LEU A 196 -23.90 2.61 12.52
N GLU A 197 -24.90 2.29 11.73
CA GLU A 197 -25.03 2.75 10.34
C GLU A 197 -25.24 4.26 10.27
N ALA A 198 -26.08 4.84 11.13
CA ALA A 198 -26.27 6.28 11.21
C ALA A 198 -24.95 7.00 11.58
N GLN A 199 -24.20 6.46 12.56
CA GLN A 199 -22.88 6.98 12.92
C GLN A 199 -21.92 6.91 11.72
N TYR A 200 -21.85 5.76 11.05
CA TYR A 200 -20.99 5.58 9.85
C TYR A 200 -21.32 6.56 8.74
N GLN A 201 -22.58 6.80 8.44
CA GLN A 201 -23.00 7.74 7.40
C GLN A 201 -22.60 9.18 7.73
N GLN A 202 -22.68 9.56 9.01
CA GLN A 202 -22.26 10.88 9.45
C GLN A 202 -20.73 11.04 9.39
N GLU A 203 -19.96 10.05 9.85
CA GLU A 203 -18.50 10.04 9.73
C GLU A 203 -18.07 10.12 8.25
N LYS A 204 -18.73 9.34 7.37
CA LYS A 204 -18.47 9.31 5.94
C LYS A 204 -18.74 10.66 5.26
N ALA A 205 -19.84 11.30 5.60
CA ALA A 205 -20.16 12.62 5.07
C ALA A 205 -19.14 13.68 5.47
N LEU A 206 -18.73 13.72 6.76
CA LEU A 206 -17.69 14.61 7.25
C LEU A 206 -16.34 14.30 6.58
N ALA A 207 -15.99 13.03 6.45
CA ALA A 207 -14.78 12.59 5.79
C ALA A 207 -14.70 13.07 4.33
N GLN A 208 -15.78 12.93 3.58
CA GLN A 208 -15.87 13.40 2.19
C GLN A 208 -15.72 14.93 2.10
N GLN A 209 -16.37 15.68 2.96
CA GLN A 209 -16.24 17.15 3.00
C GLN A 209 -14.80 17.57 3.29
N ILE A 210 -14.15 16.93 4.28
CA ILE A 210 -12.74 17.21 4.61
C ILE A 210 -11.83 16.92 3.41
N MET A 211 -12.06 15.81 2.71
CA MET A 211 -11.27 15.45 1.52
C MET A 211 -11.44 16.47 0.39
N THR A 212 -12.65 16.96 0.14
CA THR A 212 -12.92 17.98 -0.88
C THR A 212 -12.20 19.29 -0.54
N LEU A 213 -12.34 19.80 0.71
CA LEU A 213 -11.66 21.00 1.15
C LEU A 213 -10.14 20.90 1.05
N ARG A 214 -9.57 19.74 1.40
CA ARG A 214 -8.13 19.49 1.26
C ARG A 214 -7.66 19.53 -0.20
N GLN A 215 -8.47 19.03 -1.14
CA GLN A 215 -8.16 19.09 -2.58
C GLN A 215 -8.21 20.53 -3.10
N GLU A 216 -9.11 21.35 -2.57
CA GLU A 216 -9.25 22.78 -2.88
C GLU A 216 -8.19 23.64 -2.18
N GLY A 217 -7.38 23.06 -1.29
CA GLY A 217 -6.38 23.79 -0.49
C GLY A 217 -6.99 24.69 0.60
N THR A 218 -8.25 24.42 0.96
CA THR A 218 -9.00 25.19 1.97
C THR A 218 -8.82 24.56 3.36
N ASP A 219 -8.90 25.40 4.40
CA ASP A 219 -8.79 24.93 5.78
C ASP A 219 -9.96 24.00 6.15
N SER A 220 -9.62 22.84 6.67
CA SER A 220 -10.58 21.81 7.09
C SER A 220 -10.51 21.52 8.61
N THR A 221 -9.85 22.38 9.37
CA THR A 221 -9.57 22.14 10.81
C THR A 221 -10.85 21.99 11.63
N GLU A 222 -11.85 22.80 11.37
CA GLU A 222 -13.12 22.74 12.09
C GLU A 222 -13.87 21.42 11.84
N LEU A 223 -13.96 20.99 10.60
CA LEU A 223 -14.58 19.70 10.24
C LEU A 223 -13.80 18.50 10.80
N GLN A 224 -12.47 18.59 10.84
CA GLN A 224 -11.64 17.55 11.47
C GLN A 224 -11.92 17.46 12.98
N GLN A 225 -12.14 18.57 13.65
CA GLN A 225 -12.49 18.60 15.06
C GLN A 225 -13.90 18.05 15.31
N GLN A 226 -14.86 18.38 14.43
CA GLN A 226 -16.20 17.81 14.48
C GLN A 226 -16.16 16.29 14.27
N LEU A 227 -15.40 15.80 13.28
CA LEU A 227 -15.24 14.36 13.04
C LEU A 227 -14.65 13.65 14.26
N ARG A 228 -13.58 14.18 14.86
CA ARG A 228 -12.98 13.61 16.08
C ARG A 228 -13.94 13.57 17.25
N THR A 229 -14.72 14.63 17.43
CA THR A 229 -15.73 14.69 18.49
C THR A 229 -16.82 13.66 18.27
N HIS A 230 -17.20 13.43 17.03
CA HIS A 230 -18.23 12.44 16.65
C HIS A 230 -17.73 11.00 16.78
N GLN A 231 -16.49 10.73 16.41
CA GLN A 231 -15.84 9.43 16.50
C GLN A 231 -15.59 8.97 17.95
N GLY A 232 -15.37 9.90 18.86
CA GLY A 232 -15.08 9.58 20.24
C GLY A 232 -13.91 8.59 20.40
N PHE A 233 -14.15 7.49 21.13
CA PHE A 233 -13.13 6.45 21.36
C PHE A 233 -13.14 5.30 20.35
N ALA A 234 -14.18 5.20 19.49
CA ALA A 234 -14.38 4.09 18.56
C ALA A 234 -14.64 4.61 17.12
N PRO A 235 -13.61 5.10 16.41
CA PRO A 235 -13.77 5.59 15.06
C PRO A 235 -14.12 4.43 14.11
N LEU A 236 -15.13 4.64 13.28
CA LEU A 236 -15.53 3.69 12.23
C LEU A 236 -14.75 3.91 10.93
N LEU A 237 -14.28 5.13 10.69
CA LEU A 237 -13.50 5.51 9.51
C LEU A 237 -12.14 6.11 9.89
N ALA A 238 -11.11 5.73 9.14
CA ALA A 238 -9.79 6.35 9.21
C ALA A 238 -9.61 7.30 8.03
N LEU A 239 -9.41 8.58 8.33
CA LEU A 239 -9.25 9.63 7.32
C LEU A 239 -7.80 9.82 6.85
N ASP A 240 -6.86 9.53 7.70
CA ASP A 240 -5.43 9.76 7.48
C ASP A 240 -4.62 8.48 7.70
N ALA A 241 -3.60 8.28 6.88
CA ALA A 241 -2.64 7.18 7.05
C ALA A 241 -1.67 7.47 8.20
N VAL A 242 -2.18 7.64 9.42
CA VAL A 242 -1.38 8.02 10.61
C VAL A 242 -1.40 6.96 11.67
N SER A 243 -2.43 6.14 11.67
CA SER A 243 -2.63 5.22 12.76
C SER A 243 -1.62 4.08 12.70
N TYR A 244 -1.05 3.75 13.85
CA TYR A 244 -0.20 2.57 14.07
C TYR A 244 -0.82 1.29 13.49
N THR A 245 -2.14 1.24 13.41
CA THR A 245 -2.92 0.12 12.87
C THR A 245 -2.80 -0.04 11.35
N HIS A 246 -2.60 1.04 10.58
CA HIS A 246 -2.47 0.97 9.13
C HIS A 246 -1.04 0.66 8.67
N LEU A 247 -0.05 0.95 9.51
CA LEU A 247 1.36 0.68 9.27
C LEU A 247 1.83 -0.62 9.92
N THR A 248 0.95 -1.40 10.54
CA THR A 248 1.32 -2.72 11.05
C THR A 248 1.68 -3.62 9.88
N LEU A 249 2.88 -4.18 9.94
CA LEU A 249 3.30 -5.24 9.03
C LEU A 249 2.33 -6.41 9.16
N PRO A 250 2.01 -7.12 8.06
CA PRO A 250 1.27 -8.36 8.16
C PRO A 250 2.05 -9.28 9.10
N THR A 251 1.47 -9.60 10.24
CA THR A 251 1.96 -10.70 11.06
C THR A 251 1.88 -11.92 10.17
N THR A 252 3.03 -12.46 9.79
CA THR A 252 3.11 -13.79 9.22
C THR A 252 2.57 -14.72 10.30
N GLU A 253 1.31 -15.10 10.19
CA GLU A 253 0.82 -16.27 10.86
C GLU A 253 1.71 -17.44 10.39
N ARG A 254 2.51 -17.93 11.32
CA ARG A 254 3.22 -19.18 11.12
C ARG A 254 2.16 -20.27 11.05
N VAL A 255 1.99 -20.84 9.85
CA VAL A 255 1.43 -22.19 9.68
C VAL A 255 2.47 -23.19 10.15
#